data_aacbc7d580d9dbaade298ed70b825bbc
#
_entry.id   aacbc7d580d9dbaade298ed70b825bbc
#
_cell.length_a   1.000
_cell.length_b   1.000
_cell.length_c   1.000
_cell.angle_alpha   90.00
_cell.angle_beta   90.00
_cell.angle_gamma   90.00
#
_symmetry.space_group_name_H-M   'P 1'
#
loop_
_entity.id
_entity.type
_entity.pdbx_description
1 polymer ?
#
loop_
_entity_poly.entity_id
_entity_poly.type
_entity_poly.pdbx_seq_one_letter_code
_entity_poly.pdbx_strand_id
1 'polypeptide(L)'
;DEGKRVDGRGINEIRPLAAEVGILPRVHGSGMFTRGQTQVLTTCTLGGTKDNQLMDDLTDEQTKRYIHHYNFPPYSVGEARAPRSPGRREIGHGALAERALVPVLPSLEEFPYTIRCVSEVLSSNGSTSQASICGSTLALMDAGVPIKAPVAGISCGLITEGERWMTMLDIQGVEDFHGDMDFKVGGTRKGITAIQMDIKIDGLTYDIIAEAFEKCRKGRLYILDEIIKPVIAQPRQELSRWAPKMFSMMIPTDKIKDVIGKGGKVIQDICATCNCKIDVQEDGHVFVSAVDQEDAKRAIFTIKTIVEDPEIGAIYKGKVTRLMNFGAFVEIAPGKEGLVHISKLDTKRVERVEDVVAVGDAIVVKVTDIDQQGRINLSRRDAILALEAKKAAQQQ
;
A
#
# COMPACT_ATOMS: atom_id res chain seq x y z
N ASP A 1 20.57 -44.85 -3.65
CA ASP A 1 21.88 -45.48 -3.91
C ASP A 1 22.62 -44.88 -5.12
N GLU A 2 21.93 -44.43 -6.16
CA GLU A 2 22.52 -43.87 -7.38
C GLU A 2 22.74 -42.35 -7.34
N GLY A 3 22.30 -41.66 -6.29
CA GLY A 3 22.39 -40.22 -6.17
C GLY A 3 21.54 -39.43 -7.17
N LYS A 4 20.58 -40.13 -7.83
CA LYS A 4 19.65 -39.53 -8.79
C LYS A 4 18.22 -39.45 -8.22
N ARG A 5 17.57 -38.36 -8.47
CA ARG A 5 16.16 -38.10 -8.10
C ARG A 5 15.19 -38.59 -9.15
N VAL A 6 13.90 -38.63 -8.84
CA VAL A 6 12.84 -39.16 -9.71
C VAL A 6 12.78 -38.44 -11.08
N ASP A 7 13.15 -37.17 -11.12
CA ASP A 7 13.21 -36.34 -12.33
C ASP A 7 14.62 -36.28 -12.97
N GLY A 8 15.58 -37.07 -12.46
CA GLY A 8 16.94 -37.15 -12.97
C GLY A 8 17.93 -36.14 -12.39
N ARG A 9 17.45 -35.17 -11.58
CA ARG A 9 18.34 -34.22 -10.89
C ARG A 9 19.23 -34.88 -9.87
N GLY A 10 20.37 -34.25 -9.58
CA GLY A 10 21.17 -34.52 -8.39
C GLY A 10 20.50 -34.02 -7.09
N ILE A 11 20.95 -34.53 -5.95
CA ILE A 11 20.34 -34.24 -4.63
C ILE A 11 20.38 -32.76 -4.23
N ASN A 12 21.33 -31.98 -4.72
CA ASN A 12 21.49 -30.55 -4.45
C ASN A 12 21.02 -29.65 -5.62
N GLU A 13 20.50 -30.25 -6.67
CA GLU A 13 20.12 -29.52 -7.88
C GLU A 13 18.74 -28.90 -7.73
N ILE A 14 18.64 -27.61 -8.05
CA ILE A 14 17.40 -26.84 -8.06
C ILE A 14 16.77 -26.96 -9.46
N ARG A 15 15.45 -27.07 -9.55
CA ARG A 15 14.71 -27.02 -10.81
C ARG A 15 15.01 -25.73 -11.59
N PRO A 16 14.83 -25.69 -12.90
CA PRO A 16 14.91 -24.46 -13.67
C PRO A 16 14.01 -23.37 -13.06
N LEU A 17 14.58 -22.20 -12.80
CA LEU A 17 13.89 -21.07 -12.19
C LEU A 17 13.76 -19.91 -13.17
N ALA A 18 12.61 -19.21 -13.11
CA ALA A 18 12.39 -17.96 -13.83
C ALA A 18 11.59 -16.98 -12.96
N ALA A 19 11.83 -15.70 -13.16
CA ALA A 19 11.12 -14.61 -12.48
C ALA A 19 10.75 -13.52 -13.48
N GLU A 20 9.58 -12.92 -13.30
CA GLU A 20 9.09 -11.82 -14.14
C GLU A 20 8.33 -10.81 -13.27
N VAL A 21 8.35 -9.53 -13.66
CA VAL A 21 7.61 -8.45 -12.97
C VAL A 21 6.85 -7.60 -13.98
N GLY A 22 5.84 -6.87 -13.52
CA GLY A 22 5.08 -5.94 -14.37
C GLY A 22 4.18 -6.63 -15.38
N ILE A 23 3.73 -7.86 -15.11
CA ILE A 23 2.95 -8.70 -16.05
C ILE A 23 1.55 -8.15 -16.26
N LEU A 24 0.92 -7.66 -15.20
CA LEU A 24 -0.46 -7.16 -15.22
C LEU A 24 -0.48 -5.63 -15.23
N PRO A 25 -1.03 -4.97 -16.27
CA PRO A 25 -0.87 -3.52 -16.45
C PRO A 25 -1.71 -2.64 -15.51
N ARG A 26 -2.74 -3.19 -14.87
CA ARG A 26 -3.68 -2.42 -14.02
C ARG A 26 -3.47 -2.61 -12.52
N VAL A 27 -2.72 -3.63 -12.11
CA VAL A 27 -2.37 -3.83 -10.69
C VAL A 27 -1.29 -2.84 -10.25
N HIS A 28 -1.08 -2.71 -8.95
CA HIS A 28 -0.05 -1.79 -8.45
C HIS A 28 1.35 -2.40 -8.53
N GLY A 29 1.45 -3.72 -8.46
CA GLY A 29 2.65 -4.51 -8.74
C GLY A 29 2.28 -5.96 -9.02
N SER A 30 3.08 -6.65 -9.82
CA SER A 30 2.91 -8.07 -10.11
C SER A 30 4.26 -8.77 -10.27
N GLY A 31 4.32 -10.01 -9.77
CA GLY A 31 5.49 -10.86 -9.91
C GLY A 31 5.09 -12.29 -10.20
N MET A 32 5.72 -12.90 -11.17
CA MET A 32 5.57 -14.32 -11.46
C MET A 32 6.86 -15.04 -11.13
N PHE A 33 6.74 -16.13 -10.41
CA PHE A 33 7.88 -16.99 -10.10
C PHE A 33 7.58 -18.41 -10.58
N THR A 34 8.48 -18.93 -11.41
CA THR A 34 8.41 -20.27 -11.97
C THR A 34 9.53 -21.13 -11.40
N ARG A 35 9.19 -22.35 -11.01
CA ARG A 35 10.09 -23.37 -10.45
C ARG A 35 9.77 -24.72 -11.11
N GLY A 36 10.46 -25.06 -12.19
CA GLY A 36 10.09 -26.19 -13.01
C GLY A 36 8.63 -26.09 -13.46
N GLN A 37 7.82 -27.05 -13.04
CA GLN A 37 6.37 -27.07 -13.36
C GLN A 37 5.53 -26.22 -12.40
N THR A 38 6.08 -25.73 -11.30
CA THR A 38 5.37 -24.87 -10.34
C THR A 38 5.44 -23.43 -10.81
N GLN A 39 4.27 -22.76 -10.92
CA GLN A 39 4.18 -21.38 -11.32
C GLN A 39 3.19 -20.62 -10.44
N VAL A 40 3.60 -19.49 -9.88
CA VAL A 40 2.78 -18.64 -9.02
C VAL A 40 2.84 -17.20 -9.53
N LEU A 41 1.68 -16.62 -9.78
CA LEU A 41 1.49 -15.21 -10.09
C LEU A 41 1.03 -14.50 -8.80
N THR A 42 1.81 -13.54 -8.33
CA THR A 42 1.43 -12.70 -7.20
C THR A 42 1.13 -11.28 -7.65
N THR A 43 0.01 -10.74 -7.17
CA THR A 43 -0.35 -9.33 -7.34
C THR A 43 -0.20 -8.59 -6.02
N CYS A 44 0.25 -7.33 -6.08
CA CYS A 44 0.30 -6.42 -4.94
C CYS A 44 -0.69 -5.27 -5.17
N THR A 45 -1.54 -5.02 -4.17
CA THR A 45 -2.48 -3.90 -4.15
C THR A 45 -2.17 -3.04 -2.92
N LEU A 46 -2.08 -1.73 -3.12
CA LEU A 46 -1.87 -0.73 -2.08
C LEU A 46 -3.18 -0.02 -1.79
N GLY A 47 -3.53 0.11 -0.53
CA GLY A 47 -4.74 0.79 -0.07
C GLY A 47 -4.44 1.81 1.03
N GLY A 48 -5.45 2.55 1.47
CA GLY A 48 -5.35 3.44 2.63
C GLY A 48 -5.47 2.69 3.96
N THR A 49 -5.24 3.40 5.06
CA THR A 49 -5.31 2.82 6.43
C THR A 49 -6.68 2.22 6.76
N LYS A 50 -7.76 2.75 6.17
CA LYS A 50 -9.13 2.19 6.30
C LYS A 50 -9.33 0.85 5.61
N ASP A 51 -8.42 0.46 4.71
CA ASP A 51 -8.47 -0.82 4.01
C ASP A 51 -7.75 -1.94 4.80
N ASN A 52 -7.25 -1.65 6.03
CA ASN A 52 -6.70 -2.66 6.93
C ASN A 52 -7.72 -3.75 7.23
N GLN A 53 -7.25 -4.98 7.34
CA GLN A 53 -8.09 -6.08 7.77
C GLN A 53 -8.39 -5.93 9.26
N LEU A 54 -9.68 -5.92 9.61
CA LEU A 54 -10.10 -6.01 11.01
C LEU A 54 -9.86 -7.44 11.52
N MET A 55 -9.24 -7.54 12.68
CA MET A 55 -8.98 -8.81 13.34
C MET A 55 -10.01 -8.99 14.45
N ASP A 56 -10.69 -10.14 14.43
CA ASP A 56 -11.64 -10.56 15.48
C ASP A 56 -11.18 -11.93 15.98
N ASP A 57 -10.02 -11.93 16.64
CA ASP A 57 -9.42 -13.11 17.23
C ASP A 57 -9.02 -12.83 18.69
N LEU A 58 -8.30 -13.77 19.30
CA LEU A 58 -7.88 -13.69 20.71
C LEU A 58 -6.58 -12.87 20.92
N THR A 59 -6.08 -12.22 19.88
CA THR A 59 -4.88 -11.37 19.97
C THR A 59 -5.25 -9.93 20.30
N ASP A 60 -4.29 -9.17 20.83
CA ASP A 60 -4.46 -7.72 21.10
C ASP A 60 -4.45 -6.87 19.83
N GLU A 61 -4.07 -7.44 18.67
CA GLU A 61 -4.02 -6.75 17.40
C GLU A 61 -5.43 -6.58 16.81
N GLN A 62 -5.95 -5.37 16.78
CA GLN A 62 -7.26 -5.06 16.21
C GLN A 62 -7.27 -4.96 14.70
N THR A 63 -6.14 -4.64 14.08
CA THR A 63 -6.04 -4.44 12.64
C THR A 63 -4.74 -5.02 12.08
N LYS A 64 -4.80 -5.51 10.85
CA LYS A 64 -3.67 -6.07 10.13
C LYS A 64 -3.44 -5.29 8.84
N ARG A 65 -2.26 -4.68 8.71
CA ARG A 65 -1.87 -3.83 7.58
C ARG A 65 -1.36 -4.61 6.38
N TYR A 66 -0.61 -5.70 6.63
CA TYR A 66 -0.14 -6.60 5.58
C TYR A 66 -1.02 -7.83 5.51
N ILE A 67 -1.61 -8.05 4.35
CA ILE A 67 -2.54 -9.13 4.08
C ILE A 67 -1.96 -9.98 2.97
N HIS A 68 -1.81 -11.29 3.20
CA HIS A 68 -1.35 -12.21 2.16
C HIS A 68 -2.37 -13.33 1.95
N HIS A 69 -2.98 -13.36 0.77
CA HIS A 69 -3.87 -14.42 0.33
C HIS A 69 -3.15 -15.38 -0.61
N TYR A 70 -3.45 -16.66 -0.45
CA TYR A 70 -2.89 -17.72 -1.26
C TYR A 70 -4.03 -18.58 -1.81
N ASN A 71 -4.15 -18.62 -3.12
CA ASN A 71 -5.18 -19.37 -3.82
C ASN A 71 -4.55 -20.55 -4.55
N PHE A 72 -5.10 -21.75 -4.30
CA PHE A 72 -4.65 -23.00 -4.91
C PHE A 72 -5.83 -23.64 -5.66
N PRO A 73 -6.17 -23.14 -6.86
CA PRO A 73 -7.30 -23.66 -7.62
C PRO A 73 -7.06 -25.08 -8.10
N PRO A 74 -8.11 -25.90 -8.26
CA PRO A 74 -7.99 -27.30 -8.63
C PRO A 74 -7.23 -27.54 -9.93
N TYR A 75 -7.38 -26.65 -10.90
CA TYR A 75 -6.69 -26.75 -12.20
C TYR A 75 -5.16 -26.72 -12.07
N SER A 76 -4.62 -26.11 -10.99
CA SER A 76 -3.16 -26.01 -10.77
C SER A 76 -2.49 -27.37 -10.64
N VAL A 77 -3.22 -28.40 -10.29
CA VAL A 77 -2.78 -29.80 -10.20
C VAL A 77 -3.53 -30.73 -11.18
N GLY A 78 -4.23 -30.13 -12.18
CA GLY A 78 -4.96 -30.90 -13.19
C GLY A 78 -6.28 -31.50 -12.71
N GLU A 79 -6.82 -31.07 -11.57
CA GLU A 79 -8.10 -31.57 -11.05
C GLU A 79 -9.29 -30.81 -11.65
N ALA A 80 -10.29 -31.54 -12.12
CA ALA A 80 -11.57 -31.01 -12.59
C ALA A 80 -12.61 -31.04 -11.47
N ARG A 81 -12.62 -30.04 -10.59
CA ARG A 81 -13.61 -29.90 -9.52
C ARG A 81 -14.03 -28.44 -9.34
N ALA A 82 -15.19 -28.21 -8.73
CA ALA A 82 -15.64 -26.87 -8.41
C ALA A 82 -14.70 -26.18 -7.40
N PRO A 83 -14.43 -24.86 -7.56
CA PRO A 83 -13.72 -24.09 -6.56
C PRO A 83 -14.44 -24.15 -5.20
N ARG A 84 -13.66 -24.21 -4.13
CA ARG A 84 -14.14 -24.16 -2.74
C ARG A 84 -13.41 -23.05 -2.00
N SER A 85 -13.92 -22.71 -0.83
CA SER A 85 -13.19 -21.84 0.11
C SER A 85 -11.81 -22.44 0.40
N PRO A 86 -10.78 -21.59 0.65
CA PRO A 86 -9.45 -22.05 1.01
C PRO A 86 -9.49 -23.03 2.19
N GLY A 87 -8.83 -24.18 2.03
CA GLY A 87 -8.69 -25.16 3.09
C GLY A 87 -7.56 -24.80 4.05
N ARG A 88 -7.33 -25.63 5.05
CA ARG A 88 -6.27 -25.41 6.08
C ARG A 88 -4.88 -25.33 5.47
N ARG A 89 -4.61 -26.10 4.39
CA ARG A 89 -3.32 -26.10 3.69
C ARG A 89 -3.05 -24.76 3.01
N GLU A 90 -4.04 -24.22 2.30
CA GLU A 90 -3.94 -22.92 1.64
C GLU A 90 -3.76 -21.79 2.66
N ILE A 91 -4.50 -21.81 3.75
CA ILE A 91 -4.36 -20.84 4.85
C ILE A 91 -2.95 -20.93 5.45
N GLY A 92 -2.43 -22.14 5.71
CA GLY A 92 -1.07 -22.34 6.24
C GLY A 92 0.02 -21.87 5.29
N HIS A 93 -0.12 -22.11 3.98
CA HIS A 93 0.82 -21.64 2.96
C HIS A 93 0.81 -20.11 2.85
N GLY A 94 -0.36 -19.48 2.89
CA GLY A 94 -0.50 -18.02 2.94
C GLY A 94 0.16 -17.42 4.18
N ALA A 95 -0.09 -18.02 5.35
CA ALA A 95 0.50 -17.58 6.60
C ALA A 95 2.03 -17.71 6.64
N LEU A 96 2.60 -18.76 6.00
CA LEU A 96 4.05 -18.89 5.86
C LEU A 96 4.64 -17.77 5.00
N ALA A 97 4.05 -17.49 3.85
CA ALA A 97 4.51 -16.43 2.95
C ALA A 97 4.37 -15.06 3.63
N GLU A 98 3.30 -14.82 4.36
CA GLU A 98 3.10 -13.60 5.14
C GLU A 98 4.19 -13.41 6.19
N ARG A 99 4.43 -14.41 7.05
CA ARG A 99 5.48 -14.36 8.08
C ARG A 99 6.87 -14.13 7.48
N ALA A 100 7.14 -14.71 6.30
CA ALA A 100 8.42 -14.55 5.64
C ALA A 100 8.69 -13.09 5.24
N LEU A 101 7.67 -12.30 4.93
CA LEU A 101 7.77 -10.95 4.40
C LEU A 101 7.59 -9.86 5.46
N VAL A 102 6.80 -10.09 6.52
CA VAL A 102 6.54 -9.09 7.58
C VAL A 102 7.81 -8.42 8.12
N PRO A 103 8.93 -9.15 8.43
CA PRO A 103 10.13 -8.53 8.98
C PRO A 103 10.83 -7.53 8.05
N VAL A 104 10.57 -7.61 6.74
CA VAL A 104 11.22 -6.75 5.75
C VAL A 104 10.33 -5.60 5.27
N LEU A 105 9.07 -5.54 5.69
CA LEU A 105 8.18 -4.45 5.34
C LEU A 105 8.60 -3.13 6.00
N PRO A 106 8.36 -1.99 5.34
CA PRO A 106 8.56 -0.67 5.94
C PRO A 106 7.57 -0.44 7.08
N SER A 107 7.90 0.48 7.99
CA SER A 107 6.95 0.94 9.02
C SER A 107 5.77 1.70 8.42
N LEU A 108 4.73 1.94 9.23
CA LEU A 108 3.59 2.74 8.78
C LEU A 108 4.00 4.21 8.53
N GLU A 109 4.95 4.72 9.28
CA GLU A 109 5.49 6.08 9.13
C GLU A 109 6.26 6.24 7.81
N GLU A 110 7.07 5.22 7.44
CA GLU A 110 7.85 5.23 6.20
C GLU A 110 6.98 5.01 4.95
N PHE A 111 5.94 4.17 5.09
CA PHE A 111 5.08 3.78 3.96
C PHE A 111 3.64 3.58 4.45
N PRO A 112 2.81 4.63 4.47
CA PRO A 112 1.48 4.64 5.10
C PRO A 112 0.40 3.94 4.27
N TYR A 113 0.68 2.74 3.79
CA TYR A 113 -0.25 1.95 2.99
C TYR A 113 -0.64 0.66 3.68
N THR A 114 -1.89 0.25 3.50
CA THR A 114 -2.28 -1.15 3.61
C THR A 114 -1.76 -1.88 2.37
N ILE A 115 -1.11 -3.01 2.58
CA ILE A 115 -0.48 -3.80 1.53
C ILE A 115 -1.20 -5.15 1.45
N ARG A 116 -1.78 -5.47 0.30
CA ARG A 116 -2.40 -6.77 0.06
C ARG A 116 -1.69 -7.49 -1.08
N CYS A 117 -1.10 -8.65 -0.78
CA CYS A 117 -0.59 -9.59 -1.79
C CYS A 117 -1.59 -10.73 -1.98
N VAL A 118 -1.79 -11.12 -3.22
CA VAL A 118 -2.58 -12.30 -3.58
C VAL A 118 -1.75 -13.18 -4.50
N SER A 119 -1.40 -14.37 -4.03
CA SER A 119 -0.66 -15.38 -4.79
C SER A 119 -1.63 -16.38 -5.42
N GLU A 120 -1.71 -16.38 -6.74
CA GLU A 120 -2.51 -17.31 -7.55
C GLU A 120 -1.60 -18.42 -8.07
N VAL A 121 -1.86 -19.64 -7.68
CA VAL A 121 -1.11 -20.80 -8.16
C VAL A 121 -1.64 -21.21 -9.53
N LEU A 122 -0.85 -21.01 -10.58
CA LEU A 122 -1.22 -21.35 -11.95
C LEU A 122 -0.94 -22.82 -12.27
N SER A 123 0.16 -23.35 -11.72
CA SER A 123 0.54 -24.75 -11.82
C SER A 123 1.35 -25.17 -10.60
N SER A 124 1.25 -26.42 -10.16
CA SER A 124 1.95 -26.89 -8.96
C SER A 124 2.49 -28.31 -9.11
N ASN A 125 3.78 -28.47 -8.83
CA ASN A 125 4.44 -29.75 -8.58
C ASN A 125 5.40 -29.63 -7.40
N GLY A 126 4.85 -29.27 -6.22
CA GLY A 126 5.61 -29.10 -4.96
C GLY A 126 6.34 -27.77 -4.81
N SER A 127 6.69 -27.44 -3.59
CA SER A 127 7.36 -26.18 -3.15
C SER A 127 6.63 -24.90 -3.57
N THR A 128 5.31 -24.95 -3.65
CA THR A 128 4.46 -23.86 -4.17
C THR A 128 4.42 -22.66 -3.22
N SER A 129 4.39 -22.90 -1.90
CA SER A 129 4.48 -21.83 -0.89
C SER A 129 5.79 -21.06 -0.98
N GLN A 130 6.88 -21.74 -1.35
CA GLN A 130 8.19 -21.10 -1.55
C GLN A 130 8.19 -20.23 -2.82
N ALA A 131 7.51 -20.68 -3.88
CA ALA A 131 7.32 -19.87 -5.08
C ALA A 131 6.46 -18.63 -4.78
N SER A 132 5.45 -18.73 -3.89
CA SER A 132 4.64 -17.58 -3.49
C SER A 132 5.44 -16.56 -2.68
N ILE A 133 6.40 -16.96 -1.82
CA ILE A 133 7.31 -16.03 -1.14
C ILE A 133 8.13 -15.24 -2.17
N CYS A 134 8.71 -15.93 -3.16
CA CYS A 134 9.51 -15.29 -4.21
C CYS A 134 8.63 -14.36 -5.08
N GLY A 135 7.45 -14.83 -5.51
CA GLY A 135 6.49 -14.04 -6.29
C GLY A 135 6.02 -12.79 -5.55
N SER A 136 5.81 -12.90 -4.24
CA SER A 136 5.41 -11.76 -3.40
C SER A 136 6.54 -10.76 -3.23
N THR A 137 7.77 -11.20 -3.05
CA THR A 137 8.94 -10.30 -3.08
C THR A 137 9.00 -9.51 -4.38
N LEU A 138 8.84 -10.18 -5.53
CA LEU A 138 8.82 -9.55 -6.84
C LEU A 138 7.67 -8.53 -6.96
N ALA A 139 6.45 -8.92 -6.56
CA ALA A 139 5.27 -8.06 -6.63
C ALA A 139 5.37 -6.83 -5.72
N LEU A 140 5.92 -6.97 -4.50
CA LEU A 140 6.17 -5.86 -3.58
C LEU A 140 7.19 -4.87 -4.16
N MET A 141 8.30 -5.37 -4.70
CA MET A 141 9.33 -4.54 -5.31
C MET A 141 8.82 -3.85 -6.59
N ASP A 142 8.02 -4.55 -7.40
CA ASP A 142 7.37 -3.98 -8.60
C ASP A 142 6.33 -2.91 -8.24
N ALA A 143 5.63 -3.05 -7.11
CA ALA A 143 4.71 -2.04 -6.59
C ALA A 143 5.40 -0.80 -6.02
N GLY A 144 6.72 -0.81 -5.85
CA GLY A 144 7.47 0.28 -5.22
C GLY A 144 7.41 0.28 -3.69
N VAL A 145 7.04 -0.85 -3.07
CA VAL A 145 7.09 -0.99 -1.60
C VAL A 145 8.56 -1.03 -1.17
N PRO A 146 9.04 -0.11 -0.34
CA PRO A 146 10.46 -0.03 0.04
C PRO A 146 10.80 -1.09 1.10
N ILE A 147 10.76 -2.38 0.70
CA ILE A 147 11.15 -3.48 1.57
C ILE A 147 12.63 -3.37 1.94
N LYS A 148 12.97 -3.71 3.19
CA LYS A 148 14.35 -3.63 3.73
C LYS A 148 15.33 -4.53 3.00
N ALA A 149 14.85 -5.67 2.49
CA ALA A 149 15.61 -6.62 1.68
C ALA A 149 14.67 -7.60 0.96
N PRO A 150 15.05 -8.13 -0.22
CA PRO A 150 14.30 -9.19 -0.87
C PRO A 150 14.37 -10.48 -0.07
N VAL A 151 13.28 -11.24 -0.12
CA VAL A 151 13.12 -12.55 0.55
C VAL A 151 12.94 -13.62 -0.50
N ALA A 152 13.64 -14.72 -0.37
CA ALA A 152 13.45 -15.92 -1.18
C ALA A 152 13.08 -17.12 -0.32
N GLY A 153 12.27 -18.01 -0.89
CA GLY A 153 11.84 -19.26 -0.27
C GLY A 153 12.41 -20.48 -0.99
N ILE A 154 12.82 -21.50 -0.22
CA ILE A 154 13.26 -22.79 -0.74
C ILE A 154 12.88 -23.89 0.24
N SER A 155 12.75 -25.13 -0.26
CA SER A 155 12.49 -26.32 0.55
C SER A 155 13.65 -27.30 0.49
N CYS A 156 13.76 -28.08 1.55
CA CYS A 156 14.65 -29.24 1.66
C CYS A 156 13.86 -30.44 2.17
N GLY A 157 13.94 -31.56 1.49
CA GLY A 157 13.34 -32.81 1.92
C GLY A 157 14.36 -33.74 2.58
N LEU A 158 13.83 -34.79 3.20
CA LEU A 158 14.61 -35.86 3.82
C LEU A 158 14.02 -37.23 3.42
N ILE A 159 14.91 -38.16 3.16
CA ILE A 159 14.58 -39.60 3.09
C ILE A 159 15.48 -40.32 4.06
N THR A 160 14.92 -41.25 4.84
CA THR A 160 15.64 -42.09 5.79
C THR A 160 15.44 -43.57 5.48
N GLU A 161 16.44 -44.40 5.71
CA GLU A 161 16.38 -45.84 5.64
C GLU A 161 17.27 -46.44 6.73
N GLY A 162 16.69 -46.79 7.87
CA GLY A 162 17.41 -47.18 9.06
C GLY A 162 18.28 -46.02 9.58
N GLU A 163 19.60 -46.25 9.67
CA GLU A 163 20.56 -45.24 10.10
C GLU A 163 21.06 -44.32 8.95
N ARG A 164 20.73 -44.67 7.70
CA ARG A 164 21.08 -43.85 6.55
C ARG A 164 20.03 -42.76 6.33
N TRP A 165 20.52 -41.60 5.95
CA TRP A 165 19.65 -40.48 5.60
C TRP A 165 20.23 -39.65 4.47
N MET A 166 19.40 -38.95 3.75
CA MET A 166 19.77 -38.06 2.66
C MET A 166 18.81 -36.87 2.59
N THR A 167 19.37 -35.67 2.60
CA THR A 167 18.57 -34.46 2.36
C THR A 167 18.60 -34.07 0.88
N MET A 168 17.49 -33.51 0.38
CA MET A 168 17.33 -33.12 -1.04
C MET A 168 16.84 -31.69 -1.12
N LEU A 169 17.53 -30.85 -1.93
CA LEU A 169 17.16 -29.45 -2.10
C LEU A 169 16.05 -29.30 -3.17
N ASP A 170 15.11 -28.38 -2.95
CA ASP A 170 14.02 -28.07 -3.90
C ASP A 170 13.16 -29.29 -4.27
N ILE A 171 12.46 -29.84 -3.30
CA ILE A 171 11.62 -31.03 -3.48
C ILE A 171 10.40 -30.77 -4.37
N GLN A 172 10.04 -31.76 -5.15
CA GLN A 172 8.80 -31.80 -5.93
C GLN A 172 7.69 -32.60 -5.22
N GLY A 173 6.47 -32.60 -5.77
CA GLY A 173 5.28 -33.18 -5.10
C GLY A 173 5.42 -34.65 -4.71
N VAL A 174 6.03 -35.49 -5.56
CA VAL A 174 6.26 -36.91 -5.25
C VAL A 174 7.26 -37.08 -4.09
N GLU A 175 8.29 -36.26 -4.03
CA GLU A 175 9.30 -36.28 -2.97
C GLU A 175 8.75 -35.73 -1.66
N ASP A 176 7.85 -34.72 -1.68
CA ASP A 176 7.11 -34.25 -0.50
C ASP A 176 6.17 -35.38 0.03
N PHE A 177 5.49 -36.08 -0.87
CA PHE A 177 4.53 -37.12 -0.48
C PHE A 177 5.22 -38.34 0.17
N HIS A 178 6.34 -38.80 -0.39
CA HIS A 178 7.04 -40.01 0.07
C HIS A 178 8.23 -39.72 1.01
N GLY A 179 8.65 -38.47 1.12
CA GLY A 179 9.76 -38.07 2.01
C GLY A 179 9.35 -38.05 3.50
N ASP A 180 10.34 -38.07 4.37
CA ASP A 180 10.18 -38.08 5.83
C ASP A 180 10.16 -36.67 6.45
N MET A 181 10.61 -35.67 5.70
CA MET A 181 10.58 -34.26 6.10
C MET A 181 10.36 -33.36 4.88
N ASP A 182 9.52 -32.32 5.07
CA ASP A 182 9.43 -31.13 4.23
C ASP A 182 9.83 -29.91 5.04
N PHE A 183 11.07 -29.44 4.84
CA PHE A 183 11.65 -28.31 5.54
C PHE A 183 11.68 -27.08 4.65
N LYS A 184 10.87 -26.07 5.00
CA LYS A 184 10.66 -24.85 4.24
C LYS A 184 11.31 -23.67 4.94
N VAL A 185 12.13 -22.92 4.21
CA VAL A 185 12.81 -21.74 4.73
C VAL A 185 12.57 -20.54 3.82
N GLY A 186 12.09 -19.45 4.40
CA GLY A 186 12.06 -18.12 3.80
C GLY A 186 13.09 -17.21 4.46
N GLY A 187 13.74 -16.34 3.69
CA GLY A 187 14.69 -15.40 4.30
C GLY A 187 15.38 -14.48 3.30
N THR A 188 16.06 -13.50 3.87
CA THR A 188 16.91 -12.54 3.17
C THR A 188 18.33 -13.08 3.02
N ARG A 189 19.22 -12.29 2.44
CA ARG A 189 20.67 -12.58 2.44
C ARG A 189 21.26 -12.61 3.85
N LYS A 190 20.74 -11.80 4.77
CA LYS A 190 21.26 -11.67 6.14
C LYS A 190 20.79 -12.76 7.09
N GLY A 191 19.59 -13.31 6.88
CA GLY A 191 19.03 -14.28 7.81
C GLY A 191 17.69 -14.84 7.36
N ILE A 192 17.21 -15.79 8.16
CA ILE A 192 15.93 -16.46 7.99
C ILE A 192 14.83 -15.58 8.57
N THR A 193 13.70 -15.48 7.88
CA THR A 193 12.52 -14.74 8.32
C THR A 193 11.33 -15.64 8.65
N ALA A 194 11.28 -16.84 8.06
CA ALA A 194 10.26 -17.84 8.38
C ALA A 194 10.76 -19.26 8.14
N ILE A 195 10.27 -20.19 8.96
CA ILE A 195 10.48 -21.62 8.84
C ILE A 195 9.14 -22.32 8.99
N GLN A 196 8.95 -23.36 8.19
CA GLN A 196 7.93 -24.37 8.40
C GLN A 196 8.57 -25.74 8.21
N MET A 197 8.32 -26.64 9.13
CA MET A 197 8.82 -28.01 9.05
C MET A 197 7.64 -28.96 9.28
N ASP A 198 7.53 -29.94 8.39
CA ASP A 198 6.62 -31.06 8.50
C ASP A 198 7.45 -32.35 8.52
N ILE A 199 7.32 -33.19 9.55
CA ILE A 199 8.06 -34.43 9.73
C ILE A 199 7.11 -35.59 9.91
N LYS A 200 7.47 -36.74 9.34
CA LYS A 200 6.69 -37.98 9.43
C LYS A 200 7.41 -39.06 10.24
N ILE A 201 8.52 -38.71 10.89
CA ILE A 201 9.33 -39.55 11.76
C ILE A 201 9.42 -38.95 13.17
N ASP A 202 9.83 -39.73 14.16
CA ASP A 202 9.80 -39.35 15.58
C ASP A 202 10.85 -38.31 16.01
N GLY A 203 11.60 -37.74 15.08
CA GLY A 203 12.57 -36.68 15.37
C GLY A 203 13.67 -36.60 14.32
N LEU A 204 14.49 -35.56 14.45
CA LEU A 204 15.62 -35.31 13.56
C LEU A 204 16.89 -35.19 14.38
N THR A 205 17.99 -35.68 13.83
CA THR A 205 19.33 -35.44 14.41
C THR A 205 19.79 -34.01 14.12
N TYR A 206 20.71 -33.49 14.94
CA TYR A 206 21.31 -32.17 14.71
C TYR A 206 22.04 -32.09 13.37
N ASP A 207 22.65 -33.21 12.90
CA ASP A 207 23.37 -33.25 11.63
C ASP A 207 22.41 -33.08 10.44
N ILE A 208 21.25 -33.73 10.46
CA ILE A 208 20.19 -33.57 9.44
C ILE A 208 19.73 -32.11 9.38
N ILE A 209 19.43 -31.52 10.56
CA ILE A 209 19.00 -30.16 10.68
C ILE A 209 20.04 -29.18 10.15
N ALA A 210 21.31 -29.35 10.54
CA ALA A 210 22.41 -28.50 10.11
C ALA A 210 22.62 -28.55 8.59
N GLU A 211 22.56 -29.76 8.00
CA GLU A 211 22.69 -29.95 6.55
C GLU A 211 21.51 -29.28 5.81
N ALA A 212 20.28 -29.48 6.28
CA ALA A 212 19.09 -28.87 5.68
C ALA A 212 19.16 -27.33 5.71
N PHE A 213 19.60 -26.73 6.82
CA PHE A 213 19.81 -25.29 6.92
C PHE A 213 20.87 -24.79 5.94
N GLU A 214 22.01 -25.48 5.83
CA GLU A 214 23.07 -25.03 4.93
C GLU A 214 22.67 -25.19 3.46
N LYS A 215 21.98 -26.26 3.08
CA LYS A 215 21.43 -26.43 1.73
C LYS A 215 20.42 -25.33 1.41
N CYS A 216 19.47 -25.05 2.32
CA CYS A 216 18.50 -23.98 2.17
C CYS A 216 19.18 -22.61 2.10
N ARG A 217 20.26 -22.36 2.86
CA ARG A 217 21.02 -21.12 2.80
C ARG A 217 21.62 -20.92 1.40
N LYS A 218 22.30 -21.91 0.86
CA LYS A 218 22.91 -21.86 -0.48
C LYS A 218 21.84 -21.66 -1.56
N GLY A 219 20.76 -22.43 -1.52
CA GLY A 219 19.66 -22.31 -2.49
C GLY A 219 18.95 -20.96 -2.43
N ARG A 220 18.73 -20.42 -1.23
CA ARG A 220 18.13 -19.10 -1.03
C ARG A 220 19.01 -17.99 -1.59
N LEU A 221 20.32 -18.02 -1.33
CA LEU A 221 21.26 -17.06 -1.87
C LEU A 221 21.31 -17.11 -3.39
N TYR A 222 21.31 -18.30 -3.97
CA TYR A 222 21.25 -18.48 -5.43
C TYR A 222 19.99 -17.84 -6.03
N ILE A 223 18.81 -18.07 -5.43
CA ILE A 223 17.55 -17.46 -5.90
C ILE A 223 17.62 -15.94 -5.83
N LEU A 224 18.13 -15.39 -4.73
CA LEU A 224 18.25 -13.95 -4.54
C LEU A 224 19.18 -13.30 -5.57
N ASP A 225 20.35 -13.92 -5.82
CA ASP A 225 21.40 -13.32 -6.62
C ASP A 225 21.23 -13.55 -8.12
N GLU A 226 20.86 -14.78 -8.50
CA GLU A 226 20.87 -15.21 -9.90
C GLU A 226 19.48 -15.11 -10.54
N ILE A 227 18.40 -15.11 -9.74
CA ILE A 227 17.03 -15.15 -10.28
C ILE A 227 16.27 -13.83 -10.01
N ILE A 228 16.23 -13.36 -8.76
CA ILE A 228 15.46 -12.16 -8.40
C ILE A 228 16.20 -10.88 -8.79
N LYS A 229 17.46 -10.76 -8.39
CA LYS A 229 18.26 -9.55 -8.60
C LYS A 229 18.41 -9.12 -10.07
N PRO A 230 18.59 -10.02 -11.05
CA PRO A 230 18.66 -9.65 -12.47
C PRO A 230 17.33 -9.08 -13.02
N VAL A 231 16.20 -9.50 -12.45
CA VAL A 231 14.86 -9.06 -12.86
C VAL A 231 14.49 -7.74 -12.21
N ILE A 232 14.72 -7.63 -10.90
CA ILE A 232 14.49 -6.42 -10.12
C ILE A 232 15.47 -6.34 -8.96
N ALA A 233 16.46 -5.46 -9.06
CA ALA A 233 17.52 -5.33 -8.06
C ALA A 233 17.10 -4.54 -6.82
N GLN A 234 16.18 -3.58 -6.99
CA GLN A 234 15.65 -2.71 -5.94
C GLN A 234 14.18 -2.43 -6.19
N PRO A 235 13.39 -2.11 -5.16
CA PRO A 235 12.03 -1.64 -5.34
C PRO A 235 11.97 -0.45 -6.31
N ARG A 236 10.91 -0.37 -7.12
CA ARG A 236 10.69 0.79 -7.99
C ARG A 236 10.61 2.06 -7.14
N GLN A 237 11.18 3.14 -7.64
CA GLN A 237 11.17 4.44 -6.95
C GLN A 237 9.78 5.09 -6.99
N GLU A 238 9.04 4.87 -8.07
CA GLU A 238 7.69 5.39 -8.24
C GLU A 238 6.66 4.29 -8.11
N LEU A 239 5.56 4.62 -7.45
CA LEU A 239 4.39 3.76 -7.39
C LEU A 239 3.72 3.68 -8.77
N SER A 240 3.00 2.58 -9.02
CA SER A 240 2.13 2.47 -10.18
C SER A 240 1.22 3.70 -10.29
N ARG A 241 0.96 4.15 -11.52
CA ARG A 241 0.00 5.24 -11.78
C ARG A 241 -1.42 4.95 -11.26
N TRP A 242 -1.72 3.68 -11.02
CA TRP A 242 -3.02 3.23 -10.49
C TRP A 242 -3.05 3.14 -8.96
N ALA A 243 -1.88 3.14 -8.32
CA ALA A 243 -1.80 3.14 -6.88
C ALA A 243 -2.24 4.50 -6.31
N PRO A 244 -3.04 4.52 -5.23
CA PRO A 244 -3.41 5.76 -4.59
C PRO A 244 -2.16 6.43 -4.04
N LYS A 245 -2.04 7.75 -4.24
CA LYS A 245 -0.97 8.55 -3.62
C LYS A 245 -1.41 8.97 -2.24
N MET A 246 -0.61 8.63 -1.25
CA MET A 246 -0.88 8.96 0.15
C MET A 246 -0.09 10.20 0.56
N PHE A 247 -0.79 11.11 1.22
CA PHE A 247 -0.21 12.28 1.86
C PHE A 247 -0.63 12.26 3.32
N SER A 248 0.29 12.59 4.20
CA SER A 248 0.01 12.75 5.61
C SER A 248 0.25 14.18 6.07
N MET A 249 -0.54 14.64 7.01
CA MET A 249 -0.36 15.92 7.70
C MET A 249 -0.83 15.80 9.15
N MET A 250 -0.28 16.66 10.00
CA MET A 250 -0.75 16.82 11.37
C MET A 250 -1.68 18.02 11.47
N ILE A 251 -2.77 17.85 12.22
CA ILE A 251 -3.67 18.94 12.60
C ILE A 251 -3.78 19.00 14.14
N PRO A 252 -4.08 20.18 14.72
CA PRO A 252 -4.38 20.28 16.13
C PRO A 252 -5.60 19.40 16.49
N THR A 253 -5.52 18.67 17.60
CA THR A 253 -6.56 17.73 18.02
C THR A 253 -7.90 18.40 18.32
N ASP A 254 -7.89 19.65 18.78
CA ASP A 254 -9.09 20.48 18.97
C ASP A 254 -9.81 20.83 17.65
N LYS A 255 -9.10 20.81 16.51
CA LYS A 255 -9.60 21.08 15.16
C LYS A 255 -10.14 19.84 14.43
N ILE A 256 -9.96 18.64 14.98
CA ILE A 256 -10.49 17.41 14.39
C ILE A 256 -11.99 17.51 14.13
N LYS A 257 -12.75 18.07 15.08
CA LYS A 257 -14.20 18.25 14.97
C LYS A 257 -14.61 19.17 13.82
N ASP A 258 -13.80 20.17 13.52
CA ASP A 258 -14.05 21.14 12.45
C ASP A 258 -13.82 20.47 11.07
N VAL A 259 -12.79 19.64 10.94
CA VAL A 259 -12.48 18.87 9.72
C VAL A 259 -13.52 17.78 9.46
N ILE A 260 -13.96 17.08 10.50
CA ILE A 260 -15.01 16.05 10.37
C ILE A 260 -16.37 16.69 10.09
N GLY A 261 -16.69 17.76 10.80
CA GLY A 261 -17.97 18.45 10.74
C GLY A 261 -19.12 17.67 11.40
N LYS A 262 -20.26 18.31 11.54
CA LYS A 262 -21.45 17.69 12.16
C LYS A 262 -21.92 16.49 11.36
N GLY A 263 -21.90 15.31 11.98
CA GLY A 263 -22.27 14.04 11.33
C GLY A 263 -21.36 13.63 10.18
N GLY A 264 -20.10 14.10 10.14
CA GLY A 264 -19.14 13.77 9.09
C GLY A 264 -19.35 14.54 7.77
N LYS A 265 -20.22 15.56 7.74
CA LYS A 265 -20.60 16.23 6.49
C LYS A 265 -19.43 16.94 5.81
N VAL A 266 -18.57 17.64 6.57
CA VAL A 266 -17.45 18.40 6.00
C VAL A 266 -16.45 17.48 5.34
N ILE A 267 -16.04 16.41 6.04
CA ILE A 267 -15.08 15.44 5.47
C ILE A 267 -15.64 14.71 4.25
N GLN A 268 -16.96 14.38 4.26
CA GLN A 268 -17.61 13.76 3.09
C GLN A 268 -17.67 14.71 1.90
N ASP A 269 -17.95 16.00 2.11
CA ASP A 269 -17.96 17.01 1.04
C ASP A 269 -16.55 17.21 0.46
N ILE A 270 -15.51 17.21 1.29
CA ILE A 270 -14.12 17.27 0.81
C ILE A 270 -13.79 16.02 -0.02
N CYS A 271 -14.12 14.82 0.47
CA CYS A 271 -13.88 13.57 -0.24
C CYS A 271 -14.57 13.55 -1.61
N ALA A 272 -15.82 13.98 -1.68
CA ALA A 272 -16.59 14.02 -2.92
C ALA A 272 -16.06 15.09 -3.91
N THR A 273 -15.71 16.28 -3.42
CA THR A 273 -15.24 17.39 -4.26
C THR A 273 -13.84 17.17 -4.81
N CYS A 274 -12.97 16.54 -4.01
CA CYS A 274 -11.57 16.28 -4.36
C CYS A 274 -11.33 14.86 -4.84
N ASN A 275 -12.37 14.02 -5.00
CA ASN A 275 -12.24 12.62 -5.43
C ASN A 275 -11.15 11.85 -4.66
N CYS A 276 -11.17 11.98 -3.33
CA CYS A 276 -10.17 11.42 -2.43
C CYS A 276 -10.82 10.66 -1.27
N LYS A 277 -10.01 9.91 -0.55
CA LYS A 277 -10.39 9.34 0.76
C LYS A 277 -9.56 10.04 1.83
N ILE A 278 -10.18 10.39 2.95
CA ILE A 278 -9.53 11.05 4.08
C ILE A 278 -9.75 10.19 5.33
N ASP A 279 -8.67 9.97 6.07
CA ASP A 279 -8.69 9.33 7.37
C ASP A 279 -8.10 10.28 8.42
N VAL A 280 -8.81 10.46 9.53
CA VAL A 280 -8.41 11.35 10.62
C VAL A 280 -8.30 10.52 11.88
N GLN A 281 -7.12 10.47 12.47
CA GLN A 281 -6.84 9.76 13.70
C GLN A 281 -7.05 10.67 14.93
N GLU A 282 -7.24 10.06 16.10
CA GLU A 282 -7.53 10.78 17.35
C GLU A 282 -6.35 11.65 17.82
N ASP A 283 -5.14 11.32 17.42
CA ASP A 283 -3.91 12.06 17.71
C ASP A 283 -3.66 13.26 16.79
N GLY A 284 -4.54 13.49 15.80
CA GLY A 284 -4.43 14.57 14.83
C GLY A 284 -3.72 14.22 13.54
N HIS A 285 -3.28 12.98 13.34
CA HIS A 285 -2.80 12.52 12.03
C HIS A 285 -3.95 12.46 11.01
N VAL A 286 -3.75 13.10 9.87
CA VAL A 286 -4.67 13.06 8.73
C VAL A 286 -3.98 12.44 7.53
N PHE A 287 -4.55 11.38 7.00
CA PHE A 287 -4.11 10.71 5.78
C PHE A 287 -5.08 11.03 4.64
N VAL A 288 -4.55 11.58 3.55
CA VAL A 288 -5.30 11.86 2.33
C VAL A 288 -4.82 10.94 1.23
N SER A 289 -5.73 10.17 0.65
CA SER A 289 -5.45 9.20 -0.41
C SER A 289 -6.23 9.57 -1.68
N ALA A 290 -5.52 9.80 -2.79
CA ALA A 290 -6.12 10.06 -4.09
C ALA A 290 -5.26 9.44 -5.21
N VAL A 291 -5.89 9.03 -6.31
CA VAL A 291 -5.19 8.54 -7.50
C VAL A 291 -4.49 9.71 -8.22
N ASP A 292 -5.17 10.87 -8.30
CA ASP A 292 -4.61 12.09 -8.86
C ASP A 292 -3.94 12.93 -7.77
N GLN A 293 -2.71 13.39 -8.04
CA GLN A 293 -1.94 14.22 -7.11
C GLN A 293 -2.58 15.60 -6.88
N GLU A 294 -3.19 16.18 -7.91
CA GLU A 294 -3.84 17.49 -7.80
C GLU A 294 -5.12 17.40 -6.93
N ASP A 295 -5.83 16.29 -6.99
CA ASP A 295 -6.97 16.02 -6.12
C ASP A 295 -6.53 15.96 -4.64
N ALA A 296 -5.44 15.26 -4.36
CA ALA A 296 -4.87 15.20 -3.00
C ALA A 296 -4.40 16.58 -2.52
N LYS A 297 -3.71 17.36 -3.36
CA LYS A 297 -3.28 18.72 -3.00
C LYS A 297 -4.46 19.64 -2.70
N ARG A 298 -5.56 19.53 -3.46
CA ARG A 298 -6.78 20.30 -3.21
C ARG A 298 -7.40 19.93 -1.87
N ALA A 299 -7.47 18.64 -1.54
CA ALA A 299 -7.99 18.17 -0.26
C ALA A 299 -7.13 18.69 0.92
N ILE A 300 -5.80 18.57 0.82
CA ILE A 300 -4.87 19.08 1.83
C ILE A 300 -5.01 20.59 2.01
N PHE A 301 -5.10 21.34 0.92
CA PHE A 301 -5.31 22.79 0.96
C PHE A 301 -6.64 23.14 1.67
N THR A 302 -7.70 22.41 1.37
CA THR A 302 -9.00 22.62 2.02
C THR A 302 -8.93 22.34 3.52
N ILE A 303 -8.28 21.22 3.92
CA ILE A 303 -8.11 20.89 5.34
C ILE A 303 -7.28 21.98 6.04
N LYS A 304 -6.16 22.41 5.45
CA LYS A 304 -5.35 23.51 5.99
C LYS A 304 -6.18 24.79 6.19
N THR A 305 -6.98 25.15 5.21
CA THR A 305 -7.85 26.35 5.31
C THR A 305 -8.87 26.26 6.45
N ILE A 306 -9.29 25.05 6.83
CA ILE A 306 -10.19 24.82 7.97
C ILE A 306 -9.45 24.97 9.30
N VAL A 307 -8.24 24.36 9.42
CA VAL A 307 -7.52 24.27 10.70
C VAL A 307 -6.63 25.46 11.00
N GLU A 308 -6.06 26.06 9.97
CA GLU A 308 -5.17 27.24 10.08
C GLU A 308 -5.98 28.53 10.05
N ASP A 309 -5.60 29.52 10.82
CA ASP A 309 -6.22 30.84 10.73
C ASP A 309 -5.90 31.48 9.38
N PRO A 310 -6.84 32.24 8.79
CA PRO A 310 -6.61 32.87 7.49
C PRO A 310 -5.42 33.84 7.53
N GLU A 311 -4.48 33.66 6.61
CA GLU A 311 -3.31 34.54 6.52
C GLU A 311 -3.67 35.86 5.85
N ILE A 312 -3.23 36.99 6.44
CA ILE A 312 -3.34 38.32 5.83
C ILE A 312 -2.53 38.33 4.52
N GLY A 313 -3.19 38.77 3.45
CA GLY A 313 -2.59 38.78 2.10
C GLY A 313 -2.86 37.53 1.25
N ALA A 314 -3.33 36.42 1.84
CA ALA A 314 -3.69 35.21 1.10
C ALA A 314 -5.01 35.37 0.31
N ILE A 315 -5.11 34.62 -0.78
CA ILE A 315 -6.27 34.63 -1.68
C ILE A 315 -7.05 33.33 -1.53
N TYR A 316 -8.35 33.44 -1.27
CA TYR A 316 -9.27 32.32 -1.09
C TYR A 316 -10.39 32.37 -2.11
N LYS A 317 -10.94 31.21 -2.48
CA LYS A 317 -12.20 31.10 -3.20
C LYS A 317 -13.29 30.88 -2.16
N GLY A 318 -14.16 31.86 -1.98
CA GLY A 318 -15.24 31.79 -1.01
C GLY A 318 -16.62 31.82 -1.66
N LYS A 319 -17.64 31.46 -0.88
CA LYS A 319 -19.04 31.50 -1.28
C LYS A 319 -19.74 32.64 -0.57
N VAL A 320 -20.50 33.43 -1.31
CA VAL A 320 -21.33 34.51 -0.75
C VAL A 320 -22.46 33.89 0.06
N THR A 321 -22.50 34.18 1.35
CA THR A 321 -23.49 33.63 2.29
C THR A 321 -24.66 34.62 2.52
N ARG A 322 -24.32 35.92 2.54
CA ARG A 322 -25.30 36.96 2.89
C ARG A 322 -24.89 38.29 2.25
N LEU A 323 -25.89 39.06 1.80
CA LEU A 323 -25.73 40.41 1.28
C LEU A 323 -26.26 41.44 2.28
N MET A 324 -25.55 42.57 2.38
CA MET A 324 -25.95 43.74 3.17
C MET A 324 -25.69 45.01 2.33
N ASN A 325 -26.35 46.11 2.65
CA ASN A 325 -26.20 47.38 1.90
C ASN A 325 -24.73 47.89 1.86
N PHE A 326 -23.91 47.52 2.84
CA PHE A 326 -22.52 47.94 2.98
C PHE A 326 -21.50 46.90 2.48
N GLY A 327 -21.95 45.72 2.04
CA GLY A 327 -21.03 44.68 1.55
C GLY A 327 -21.65 43.29 1.52
N ALA A 328 -20.80 42.31 1.18
CA ALA A 328 -21.14 40.89 1.12
C ALA A 328 -20.36 40.11 2.16
N PHE A 329 -21.02 39.19 2.84
CA PHE A 329 -20.36 38.20 3.67
C PHE A 329 -19.97 36.98 2.81
N VAL A 330 -18.75 36.53 2.95
CA VAL A 330 -18.17 35.47 2.15
C VAL A 330 -17.54 34.42 3.06
N GLU A 331 -18.01 33.19 2.98
CA GLU A 331 -17.43 32.06 3.67
C GLU A 331 -16.24 31.55 2.85
N ILE A 332 -15.04 31.66 3.40
CA ILE A 332 -13.77 31.24 2.79
C ILE A 332 -13.38 29.82 3.17
N ALA A 333 -13.90 29.32 4.28
CA ALA A 333 -13.81 27.94 4.74
C ALA A 333 -15.00 27.64 5.66
N PRO A 334 -15.37 26.37 5.92
CA PRO A 334 -16.43 26.02 6.85
C PRO A 334 -16.25 26.71 8.21
N GLY A 335 -17.25 27.56 8.57
CA GLY A 335 -17.22 28.34 9.81
C GLY A 335 -16.34 29.59 9.80
N LYS A 336 -15.65 29.92 8.71
CA LYS A 336 -14.82 31.13 8.55
C LYS A 336 -15.45 32.10 7.55
N GLU A 337 -16.20 33.04 8.05
CA GLU A 337 -16.87 34.07 7.26
C GLU A 337 -16.16 35.42 7.39
N GLY A 338 -15.95 36.11 6.28
CA GLY A 338 -15.40 37.48 6.26
C GLY A 338 -16.25 38.46 5.50
N LEU A 339 -16.06 39.76 5.77
CA LEU A 339 -16.79 40.85 5.13
C LEU A 339 -15.99 41.42 3.95
N VAL A 340 -16.61 41.44 2.75
CA VAL A 340 -16.15 42.25 1.61
C VAL A 340 -16.98 43.54 1.62
N HIS A 341 -16.39 44.66 2.03
CA HIS A 341 -17.04 45.95 1.99
C HIS A 341 -17.35 46.37 0.54
N ILE A 342 -18.44 47.08 0.28
CA ILE A 342 -18.88 47.48 -1.05
C ILE A 342 -17.79 48.20 -1.86
N SER A 343 -16.91 49.00 -1.22
CA SER A 343 -15.80 49.70 -1.86
C SER A 343 -14.64 48.76 -2.29
N LYS A 344 -14.65 47.52 -1.81
CA LYS A 344 -13.64 46.47 -2.10
C LYS A 344 -14.21 45.32 -2.94
N LEU A 345 -15.45 45.48 -3.44
CA LEU A 345 -16.19 44.42 -4.13
C LEU A 345 -15.79 44.31 -5.61
N ASP A 346 -15.45 45.42 -6.26
CA ASP A 346 -14.99 45.42 -7.66
C ASP A 346 -13.88 46.48 -7.89
N THR A 347 -13.21 46.41 -9.05
CA THR A 347 -12.23 47.42 -9.50
C THR A 347 -12.92 48.70 -9.91
N LYS A 348 -14.21 48.66 -10.30
CA LYS A 348 -15.04 49.82 -10.58
C LYS A 348 -15.90 50.20 -9.38
N ARG A 349 -16.42 51.45 -9.36
CA ARG A 349 -17.34 51.89 -8.28
C ARG A 349 -18.64 51.11 -8.35
N VAL A 350 -19.00 50.49 -7.24
CA VAL A 350 -20.23 49.69 -7.08
C VAL A 350 -21.27 50.54 -6.36
N GLU A 351 -22.46 50.66 -6.94
CA GLU A 351 -23.58 51.41 -6.33
C GLU A 351 -24.43 50.51 -5.43
N ARG A 352 -24.66 49.28 -5.85
CA ARG A 352 -25.39 48.24 -5.09
C ARG A 352 -24.61 46.93 -5.07
N VAL A 353 -24.60 46.24 -3.95
CA VAL A 353 -23.90 44.97 -3.78
C VAL A 353 -24.46 43.89 -4.71
N GLU A 354 -25.80 43.91 -4.89
CA GLU A 354 -26.54 42.95 -5.72
C GLU A 354 -26.23 43.06 -7.21
N ASP A 355 -25.69 44.21 -7.66
CA ASP A 355 -25.30 44.40 -9.07
C ASP A 355 -24.01 43.62 -9.45
N VAL A 356 -23.28 43.18 -8.44
CA VAL A 356 -21.95 42.53 -8.63
C VAL A 356 -21.95 41.08 -8.18
N VAL A 357 -22.67 40.74 -7.11
CA VAL A 357 -22.69 39.39 -6.52
C VAL A 357 -24.07 39.04 -6.00
N ALA A 358 -24.40 37.74 -6.08
CA ALA A 358 -25.60 37.15 -5.50
C ALA A 358 -25.27 36.16 -4.39
N VAL A 359 -26.23 35.90 -3.49
CA VAL A 359 -26.08 34.85 -2.47
C VAL A 359 -25.89 33.50 -3.16
N GLY A 360 -24.84 32.76 -2.78
CA GLY A 360 -24.47 31.49 -3.38
C GLY A 360 -23.35 31.58 -4.39
N ASP A 361 -23.01 32.79 -4.86
CA ASP A 361 -21.91 32.97 -5.83
C ASP A 361 -20.55 32.57 -5.23
N ALA A 362 -19.75 31.94 -6.08
CA ALA A 362 -18.34 31.63 -5.77
C ALA A 362 -17.44 32.76 -6.27
N ILE A 363 -16.83 33.50 -5.37
CA ILE A 363 -15.94 34.62 -5.68
C ILE A 363 -14.55 34.44 -5.09
N VAL A 364 -13.56 35.06 -5.73
CA VAL A 364 -12.18 35.07 -5.22
C VAL A 364 -11.97 36.32 -4.38
N VAL A 365 -11.44 36.15 -3.17
CA VAL A 365 -11.23 37.23 -2.19
C VAL A 365 -9.85 37.14 -1.58
N LYS A 366 -9.26 38.30 -1.27
CA LYS A 366 -7.98 38.41 -0.56
C LYS A 366 -8.24 38.86 0.87
N VAL A 367 -7.62 38.23 1.85
CA VAL A 367 -7.65 38.67 3.25
C VAL A 367 -6.83 39.94 3.36
N THR A 368 -7.47 41.05 3.77
CA THR A 368 -6.79 42.35 3.92
C THR A 368 -6.39 42.62 5.35
N ASP A 369 -7.18 42.15 6.31
CA ASP A 369 -6.97 42.39 7.74
C ASP A 369 -7.81 41.41 8.57
N ILE A 370 -7.38 41.14 9.80
CA ILE A 370 -8.15 40.41 10.81
C ILE A 370 -8.12 41.25 12.08
N ASP A 371 -9.28 41.69 12.53
CA ASP A 371 -9.36 42.58 13.68
C ASP A 371 -9.13 41.81 15.00
N GLN A 372 -9.01 42.60 16.11
CA GLN A 372 -8.75 42.06 17.47
C GLN A 372 -9.88 41.13 17.97
N GLN A 373 -11.05 41.14 17.32
CA GLN A 373 -12.19 40.27 17.62
C GLN A 373 -12.26 39.04 16.71
N GLY A 374 -11.21 38.82 15.87
CA GLY A 374 -11.14 37.69 14.92
C GLY A 374 -12.01 37.87 13.68
N ARG A 375 -12.57 39.08 13.40
CA ARG A 375 -13.37 39.31 12.22
C ARG A 375 -12.47 39.53 11.00
N ILE A 376 -12.75 38.76 9.94
CA ILE A 376 -11.94 38.73 8.73
C ILE A 376 -12.45 39.80 7.75
N ASN A 377 -11.56 40.69 7.34
CA ASN A 377 -11.82 41.69 6.31
C ASN A 377 -11.28 41.19 4.97
N LEU A 378 -12.14 41.16 3.96
CA LEU A 378 -11.88 40.62 2.64
C LEU A 378 -11.96 41.70 1.54
N SER A 379 -11.22 41.50 0.44
CA SER A 379 -11.26 42.33 -0.76
C SER A 379 -11.28 41.47 -2.02
N ARG A 380 -12.38 41.55 -2.79
CA ARG A 380 -12.48 40.94 -4.11
C ARG A 380 -11.62 41.72 -5.12
N ARG A 381 -11.67 43.06 -5.03
CA ARG A 381 -10.86 43.95 -5.88
C ARG A 381 -9.36 43.60 -5.84
N ASP A 382 -8.80 43.48 -4.63
CA ASP A 382 -7.37 43.23 -4.47
C ASP A 382 -7.00 41.80 -4.87
N ALA A 383 -7.95 40.85 -4.80
CA ALA A 383 -7.76 39.51 -5.33
C ALA A 383 -7.69 39.49 -6.86
N ILE A 384 -8.58 40.20 -7.53
CA ILE A 384 -8.59 40.31 -9.01
C ILE A 384 -7.28 40.91 -9.49
N LEU A 385 -6.86 42.07 -8.93
CA LEU A 385 -5.62 42.75 -9.32
C LEU A 385 -4.38 41.87 -9.10
N ALA A 386 -4.33 41.13 -8.00
CA ALA A 386 -3.22 40.22 -7.70
C ALA A 386 -3.15 39.03 -8.67
N LEU A 387 -4.30 38.50 -9.11
CA LEU A 387 -4.35 37.41 -10.09
C LEU A 387 -3.98 37.88 -11.50
N GLU A 388 -4.40 39.08 -11.88
CA GLU A 388 -4.01 39.69 -13.16
C GLU A 388 -2.50 39.95 -13.22
N ALA A 389 -1.90 40.48 -12.15
CA ALA A 389 -0.47 40.66 -12.04
C ALA A 389 0.33 39.34 -12.15
N LYS A 390 -0.19 38.26 -11.51
CA LYS A 390 0.44 36.92 -11.64
C LYS A 390 0.36 36.37 -13.06
N LYS A 391 -0.77 36.55 -13.75
CA LYS A 391 -0.91 36.13 -15.17
C LYS A 391 0.04 36.89 -16.10
N ALA A 392 0.17 38.20 -15.89
CA ALA A 392 1.11 39.01 -16.68
C ALA A 392 2.58 38.60 -16.46
N ALA A 393 2.96 38.25 -15.24
CA ALA A 393 4.31 37.78 -14.92
C ALA A 393 4.64 36.38 -15.46
N GLN A 394 3.64 35.53 -15.73
CA GLN A 394 3.83 34.20 -16.33
C GLN A 394 3.86 34.21 -17.87
N GLN A 395 3.52 35.34 -18.49
CA GLN A 395 3.55 35.52 -19.95
C GLN A 395 4.80 36.24 -20.42
N GLN A 396 5.68 36.65 -19.52
CA GLN A 396 7.04 37.14 -19.77
C GLN A 396 8.07 36.02 -19.48
#